data_e64ab5e3225d3f5b7a6cd13e5c07a706
#
_entry.id   e64ab5e3225d3f5b7a6cd13e5c07a706
#
_cell.length_a   1.000
_cell.length_b   1.000
_cell.length_c   1.000
_cell.angle_alpha   90.00
_cell.angle_beta   90.00
_cell.angle_gamma   90.00
#
_symmetry.space_group_name_H-M   'P 1'
#
loop_
_entity.id
_entity.type
_entity.pdbx_description
1 polymer ?
#
loop_
_entity_poly.entity_id
_entity_poly.type
_entity_poly.pdbx_seq_one_letter_code
_entity_poly.pdbx_strand_id
1 'polypeptide(L)'
;MNTISNLNKLIKNITEEEFKTKIIENLSSNVSLASLALDVPVCNISSGHFAYAEGIPVIPELEDNIVQELELQLGKAEFNLEEIISYCPISGAILDMQEKALKELLSKVFAKSLNSTLNKKAWASCIAKKEPQSFEFDMFISAVARIAMSKESGVIVCNPDMISKVLQSEKAEILGVKVLACADVEGILVADLDSALAYVHKDDFEIGYNKSAKFNKNIALATLLHNADVIALDVDSFECFVEV
;
A
#
# COMPACT_ATOMS: atom_id res chain seq x y z
N MET A 1 -3.71 31.50 -26.66
CA MET A 1 -4.30 32.02 -25.40
C MET A 1 -5.48 31.17 -24.84
N ASN A 2 -5.98 30.21 -25.62
CA ASN A 2 -7.16 29.41 -25.24
C ASN A 2 -6.86 28.11 -24.42
N THR A 3 -5.63 27.64 -24.41
CA THR A 3 -5.26 26.32 -23.85
C THR A 3 -5.40 26.26 -22.31
N ILE A 4 -5.02 27.35 -21.64
CA ILE A 4 -5.07 27.46 -20.17
C ILE A 4 -6.52 27.63 -19.66
N SER A 5 -7.36 28.32 -20.46
CA SER A 5 -8.80 28.48 -20.17
C SER A 5 -9.55 27.14 -20.26
N ASN A 6 -9.18 26.29 -21.22
CA ASN A 6 -9.75 24.96 -21.38
C ASN A 6 -9.38 24.02 -20.25
N LEU A 7 -8.15 24.08 -19.75
CA LEU A 7 -7.73 23.27 -18.60
C LEU A 7 -8.49 23.62 -17.32
N ASN A 8 -8.78 24.89 -17.09
CA ASN A 8 -9.63 25.32 -15.96
C ASN A 8 -11.06 24.80 -16.04
N LYS A 9 -11.62 24.74 -17.26
CA LYS A 9 -12.91 24.11 -17.47
C LYS A 9 -12.83 22.60 -17.28
N LEU A 10 -11.79 21.97 -17.78
CA LEU A 10 -11.54 20.54 -17.69
C LEU A 10 -11.42 20.06 -16.23
N ILE A 11 -10.66 20.77 -15.40
CA ILE A 11 -10.47 20.39 -13.98
C ILE A 11 -11.67 20.77 -13.12
N LYS A 12 -12.39 21.87 -13.43
CA LYS A 12 -13.63 22.22 -12.72
C LYS A 12 -14.81 21.31 -13.01
N ASN A 13 -14.83 20.63 -14.16
CA ASN A 13 -15.88 19.68 -14.51
C ASN A 13 -15.58 18.25 -14.04
N ILE A 14 -14.37 17.99 -13.53
CA ILE A 14 -14.05 16.74 -12.84
C ILE A 14 -14.68 16.87 -11.47
N THR A 15 -15.77 16.18 -11.21
CA THR A 15 -16.22 16.03 -9.83
C THR A 15 -15.10 15.35 -9.09
N GLU A 16 -14.65 15.99 -8.01
CA GLU A 16 -13.53 15.53 -7.19
C GLU A 16 -13.73 14.08 -6.74
N GLU A 17 -14.98 13.69 -6.50
CA GLU A 17 -15.41 12.33 -6.14
C GLU A 17 -15.15 11.29 -7.23
N GLU A 18 -15.48 11.56 -8.52
CA GLU A 18 -15.19 10.61 -9.61
C GLU A 18 -13.69 10.38 -9.81
N PHE A 19 -12.89 11.41 -9.56
CA PHE A 19 -11.44 11.28 -9.69
C PHE A 19 -10.83 10.52 -8.52
N LYS A 20 -11.30 10.76 -7.29
CA LYS A 20 -10.96 10.02 -6.08
C LYS A 20 -11.28 8.53 -6.27
N THR A 21 -12.51 8.22 -6.71
CA THR A 21 -12.93 6.83 -6.99
C THR A 21 -11.98 6.14 -7.98
N LYS A 22 -11.59 6.82 -9.06
CA LYS A 22 -10.66 6.25 -10.04
C LYS A 22 -9.24 6.07 -9.50
N ILE A 23 -8.77 6.95 -8.62
CA ILE A 23 -7.49 6.74 -7.94
C ILE A 23 -7.56 5.49 -7.06
N ILE A 24 -8.61 5.32 -6.27
CA ILE A 24 -8.82 4.15 -5.41
C ILE A 24 -8.90 2.87 -6.25
N GLU A 25 -9.68 2.85 -7.33
CA GLU A 25 -9.75 1.72 -8.27
C GLU A 25 -8.38 1.36 -8.86
N ASN A 26 -7.58 2.35 -9.24
CA ASN A 26 -6.24 2.13 -9.76
C ASN A 26 -5.23 1.73 -8.66
N LEU A 27 -5.42 2.16 -7.41
CA LEU A 27 -4.65 1.70 -6.26
C LEU A 27 -4.85 0.20 -6.05
N SER A 28 -6.09 -0.26 -6.02
CA SER A 28 -6.44 -1.68 -5.83
C SER A 28 -6.03 -2.57 -7.01
N SER A 29 -5.87 -2.02 -8.21
CA SER A 29 -5.45 -2.78 -9.41
C SER A 29 -3.94 -3.03 -9.51
N ASN A 30 -3.12 -2.34 -8.73
CA ASN A 30 -1.67 -2.52 -8.66
C ASN A 30 -1.30 -3.30 -7.39
N VAL A 31 -0.08 -3.86 -7.36
CA VAL A 31 0.45 -4.45 -6.12
C VAL A 31 0.64 -3.34 -5.09
N SER A 32 -0.27 -3.28 -4.13
CA SER A 32 -0.25 -2.32 -3.04
C SER A 32 -0.29 -3.07 -1.72
N LEU A 33 0.78 -2.97 -0.94
CA LEU A 33 0.81 -3.54 0.40
C LEU A 33 -0.22 -2.87 1.31
N ALA A 34 -0.44 -1.58 1.13
CA ALA A 34 -1.44 -0.83 1.87
C ALA A 34 -2.87 -1.31 1.59
N SER A 35 -3.20 -1.73 0.34
CA SER A 35 -4.54 -2.23 0.02
C SER A 35 -4.83 -3.63 0.55
N LEU A 36 -3.82 -4.35 1.01
CA LEU A 36 -3.91 -5.68 1.61
C LEU A 36 -3.69 -5.65 3.13
N ALA A 37 -3.31 -4.50 3.68
CA ALA A 37 -3.14 -4.27 5.11
C ALA A 37 -4.48 -3.98 5.80
N LEU A 38 -4.51 -4.01 7.12
CA LEU A 38 -5.65 -3.57 7.92
C LEU A 38 -5.94 -2.09 7.62
N ASP A 39 -7.13 -1.80 7.11
CA ASP A 39 -7.56 -0.45 6.76
C ASP A 39 -8.06 0.32 7.99
N VAL A 40 -7.41 1.46 8.29
CA VAL A 40 -7.71 2.28 9.47
C VAL A 40 -7.95 3.73 9.06
N PRO A 41 -9.17 4.08 8.63
CA PRO A 41 -9.50 5.45 8.31
C PRO A 41 -9.57 6.32 9.57
N VAL A 42 -8.98 7.52 9.52
CA VAL A 42 -8.98 8.46 10.63
C VAL A 42 -9.50 9.83 10.20
N CYS A 43 -10.30 10.45 11.07
CA CYS A 43 -10.89 11.77 10.84
C CYS A 43 -10.24 12.82 11.76
N ASN A 44 -9.84 13.96 11.18
CA ASN A 44 -9.41 15.17 11.91
C ASN A 44 -8.22 15.04 12.87
N ILE A 45 -7.51 13.90 12.88
CA ILE A 45 -6.29 13.68 13.66
C ILE A 45 -5.13 13.38 12.73
N SER A 46 -3.92 13.79 13.11
CA SER A 46 -2.70 13.50 12.33
C SER A 46 -1.78 12.53 13.05
N SER A 47 -1.98 12.32 14.35
CA SER A 47 -1.23 11.36 15.14
C SER A 47 -2.10 10.80 16.27
N GLY A 48 -1.82 9.59 16.69
CA GLY A 48 -2.58 8.94 17.75
C GLY A 48 -2.18 7.48 17.92
N HIS A 49 -3.09 6.73 18.49
CA HIS A 49 -2.93 5.28 18.64
C HIS A 49 -4.28 4.59 18.47
N PHE A 50 -4.23 3.33 18.05
CA PHE A 50 -5.39 2.46 17.99
C PHE A 50 -5.06 1.09 18.57
N ALA A 51 -6.09 0.35 18.95
CA ALA A 51 -5.96 -1.04 19.41
C ALA A 51 -6.23 -1.98 18.24
N TYR A 52 -5.48 -3.06 18.15
CA TYR A 52 -5.67 -4.14 17.19
C TYR A 52 -5.63 -5.50 17.90
N ALA A 53 -6.22 -6.52 17.28
CA ALA A 53 -6.16 -7.87 17.82
C ALA A 53 -4.80 -8.50 17.50
N GLU A 54 -4.09 -8.99 18.51
CA GLU A 54 -2.87 -9.78 18.35
C GLU A 54 -3.22 -11.26 18.21
N GLY A 55 -2.76 -11.86 17.12
CA GLY A 55 -2.93 -13.29 16.87
C GLY A 55 -4.36 -13.70 16.46
N ILE A 56 -4.53 -15.00 16.23
CA ILE A 56 -5.84 -15.60 15.95
C ILE A 56 -6.45 -15.98 17.28
N PRO A 57 -7.69 -15.54 17.60
CA PRO A 57 -8.37 -16.03 18.77
C PRO A 57 -8.53 -17.55 18.67
N VAL A 58 -7.89 -18.28 19.57
CA VAL A 58 -8.08 -19.74 19.67
C VAL A 58 -9.45 -19.95 20.27
N ILE A 59 -10.37 -20.55 19.49
CA ILE A 59 -11.65 -21.01 20.03
C ILE A 59 -11.33 -22.27 20.84
N PRO A 60 -11.45 -22.25 22.18
CA PRO A 60 -11.20 -23.43 22.96
C PRO A 60 -12.21 -24.52 22.59
N GLU A 61 -11.75 -25.78 22.50
CA GLU A 61 -12.66 -26.91 22.34
C GLU A 61 -13.64 -26.91 23.51
N LEU A 62 -14.94 -27.06 23.20
CA LEU A 62 -16.00 -27.14 24.18
C LEU A 62 -15.88 -28.47 24.95
N GLU A 63 -15.18 -28.48 26.05
CA GLU A 63 -15.31 -29.51 27.04
C GLU A 63 -16.47 -29.14 28.01
N ASP A 64 -17.47 -29.97 28.05
CA ASP A 64 -18.59 -29.92 29.00
C ASP A 64 -19.54 -28.69 28.96
N ASN A 65 -19.85 -28.13 27.77
CA ASN A 65 -20.80 -27.01 27.63
C ASN A 65 -20.48 -25.75 28.45
N ILE A 66 -19.24 -25.59 28.90
CA ILE A 66 -18.79 -24.36 29.56
C ILE A 66 -18.31 -23.42 28.46
N VAL A 67 -18.98 -22.26 28.32
CA VAL A 67 -18.50 -21.17 27.46
C VAL A 67 -17.27 -20.59 28.14
N GLN A 68 -16.08 -20.90 27.64
CA GLN A 68 -14.87 -20.21 28.06
C GLN A 68 -14.86 -18.80 27.46
N GLU A 69 -14.57 -17.80 28.26
CA GLU A 69 -14.38 -16.44 27.78
C GLU A 69 -13.16 -16.41 26.84
N LEU A 70 -13.36 -15.86 25.65
CA LEU A 70 -12.29 -15.66 24.68
C LEU A 70 -11.43 -14.49 25.19
N GLU A 71 -10.22 -14.76 25.66
CA GLU A 71 -9.25 -13.70 25.95
C GLU A 71 -8.69 -13.16 24.65
N LEU A 72 -9.15 -11.98 24.25
CA LEU A 72 -8.61 -11.24 23.12
C LEU A 72 -7.37 -10.48 23.60
N GLN A 73 -6.20 -10.86 23.08
CA GLN A 73 -5.01 -10.05 23.31
C GLN A 73 -5.06 -8.82 22.38
N LEU A 74 -5.00 -7.63 22.99
CA LEU A 74 -5.04 -6.37 22.27
C LEU A 74 -3.66 -5.74 22.25
N GLY A 75 -3.11 -5.57 21.05
CA GLY A 75 -1.95 -4.74 20.81
C GLY A 75 -2.33 -3.26 20.71
N LYS A 76 -1.36 -2.40 20.88
CA LYS A 76 -1.48 -0.96 20.70
C LYS A 76 -0.48 -0.48 19.65
N ALA A 77 -0.97 0.15 18.60
CA ALA A 77 -0.13 0.76 17.58
C ALA A 77 -0.23 2.28 17.64
N GLU A 78 0.91 2.96 17.48
CA GLU A 78 1.00 4.41 17.35
C GLU A 78 1.18 4.76 15.88
N PHE A 79 0.53 5.85 15.44
CA PHE A 79 0.65 6.36 14.09
C PHE A 79 0.94 7.85 14.06
N ASN A 80 1.61 8.27 13.00
CA ASN A 80 1.85 9.67 12.69
C ASN A 80 1.69 9.86 11.18
N LEU A 81 0.56 10.41 10.76
CA LEU A 81 0.27 10.62 9.35
C LEU A 81 1.27 11.61 8.74
N GLU A 82 1.90 11.19 7.68
CA GLU A 82 2.75 12.03 6.86
C GLU A 82 2.01 12.45 5.59
N GLU A 83 2.31 13.67 5.15
CA GLU A 83 1.80 14.20 3.92
C GLU A 83 2.56 13.58 2.73
N ILE A 84 1.88 12.79 1.93
CA ILE A 84 2.42 12.18 0.71
C ILE A 84 2.00 13.06 -0.47
N ILE A 85 2.99 13.66 -1.13
CA ILE A 85 2.75 14.55 -2.27
C ILE A 85 3.23 13.88 -3.56
N SER A 86 2.32 13.71 -4.51
CA SER A 86 2.65 13.22 -5.85
C SER A 86 2.51 14.33 -6.88
N TYR A 87 3.48 14.41 -7.79
CA TYR A 87 3.53 15.44 -8.83
C TYR A 87 3.44 14.83 -10.22
N CYS A 88 2.59 15.39 -11.07
CA CYS A 88 2.51 15.05 -12.49
C CYS A 88 2.70 16.31 -13.35
N PRO A 89 3.82 16.44 -14.09
CA PRO A 89 3.99 17.52 -15.04
C PRO A 89 3.12 17.28 -16.28
N ILE A 90 2.31 18.28 -16.65
CA ILE A 90 1.40 18.22 -17.77
C ILE A 90 1.91 19.17 -18.86
N SER A 91 2.37 18.63 -19.99
CA SER A 91 2.78 19.42 -21.16
C SER A 91 1.58 19.91 -21.95
N GLY A 92 1.79 20.95 -22.80
CA GLY A 92 0.75 21.46 -23.68
C GLY A 92 0.13 20.39 -24.58
N ALA A 93 0.91 19.42 -25.05
CA ALA A 93 0.42 18.32 -25.88
C ALA A 93 -0.55 17.37 -25.13
N ILE A 94 -0.38 17.20 -23.82
CA ILE A 94 -1.29 16.41 -22.99
C ILE A 94 -2.60 17.16 -22.76
N LEU A 95 -2.55 18.49 -22.77
CA LEU A 95 -3.73 19.34 -22.61
C LEU A 95 -4.71 19.28 -23.79
N ASP A 96 -4.24 18.85 -24.94
CA ASP A 96 -5.06 18.66 -26.15
C ASP A 96 -5.81 17.29 -26.15
N MET A 97 -5.54 16.45 -25.14
CA MET A 97 -6.27 15.18 -24.97
C MET A 97 -7.72 15.40 -24.55
N GLN A 98 -8.57 14.45 -24.89
CA GLN A 98 -9.94 14.43 -24.37
C GLN A 98 -9.92 14.35 -22.83
N GLU A 99 -10.85 15.04 -22.21
CA GLU A 99 -11.00 15.15 -20.76
C GLU A 99 -10.95 13.78 -20.05
N LYS A 100 -11.71 12.80 -20.55
CA LYS A 100 -11.77 11.45 -20.01
C LYS A 100 -10.41 10.75 -20.04
N ALA A 101 -9.67 10.89 -21.12
CA ALA A 101 -8.34 10.29 -21.28
C ALA A 101 -7.30 10.94 -20.34
N LEU A 102 -7.39 12.26 -20.14
CA LEU A 102 -6.54 12.98 -19.20
C LEU A 102 -6.80 12.55 -17.75
N LYS A 103 -8.07 12.44 -17.36
CA LYS A 103 -8.48 11.92 -16.02
C LYS A 103 -7.91 10.53 -15.77
N GLU A 104 -8.08 9.64 -16.73
CA GLU A 104 -7.59 8.26 -16.62
C GLU A 104 -6.06 8.19 -16.53
N LEU A 105 -5.35 9.00 -17.32
CA LEU A 105 -3.89 9.09 -17.24
C LEU A 105 -3.43 9.60 -15.88
N LEU A 106 -3.99 10.71 -15.40
CA LEU A 106 -3.60 11.30 -14.12
C LEU A 106 -3.91 10.37 -12.95
N SER A 107 -5.07 9.71 -12.93
CA SER A 107 -5.43 8.76 -11.87
C SER A 107 -4.46 7.58 -11.81
N LYS A 108 -4.03 7.04 -12.96
CA LYS A 108 -3.02 5.97 -13.03
C LYS A 108 -1.65 6.43 -12.54
N VAL A 109 -1.22 7.62 -12.95
CA VAL A 109 0.09 8.18 -12.54
C VAL A 109 0.11 8.43 -11.05
N PHE A 110 -0.94 9.04 -10.50
CA PHE A 110 -1.04 9.31 -9.08
C PHE A 110 -1.15 8.02 -8.24
N ALA A 111 -1.98 7.08 -8.66
CA ALA A 111 -2.09 5.79 -7.99
C ALA A 111 -0.74 5.04 -7.97
N LYS A 112 -0.01 5.04 -9.10
CA LYS A 112 1.32 4.41 -9.15
C LYS A 112 2.33 5.09 -8.22
N SER A 113 2.35 6.41 -8.19
CA SER A 113 3.25 7.18 -7.32
C SER A 113 2.92 6.95 -5.84
N LEU A 114 1.64 6.99 -5.49
CA LEU A 114 1.18 6.76 -4.13
C LEU A 114 1.49 5.33 -3.67
N ASN A 115 1.18 4.32 -4.50
CA ASN A 115 1.51 2.92 -4.21
C ASN A 115 3.00 2.71 -3.97
N SER A 116 3.87 3.28 -4.82
CA SER A 116 5.31 3.18 -4.63
C SER A 116 5.75 3.75 -3.28
N THR A 117 5.21 4.90 -2.89
CA THR A 117 5.53 5.50 -1.59
C THR A 117 5.02 4.66 -0.42
N LEU A 118 3.78 4.17 -0.51
CA LEU A 118 3.18 3.33 0.54
C LEU A 118 3.89 1.98 0.67
N ASN A 119 4.28 1.34 -0.44
CA ASN A 119 5.03 0.09 -0.42
C ASN A 119 6.40 0.27 0.25
N LYS A 120 7.12 1.37 -0.04
CA LYS A 120 8.39 1.70 0.63
C LYS A 120 8.21 1.94 2.12
N LYS A 121 7.14 2.65 2.52
CA LYS A 121 6.81 2.86 3.93
C LYS A 121 6.49 1.53 4.63
N ALA A 122 5.72 0.65 4.00
CA ALA A 122 5.41 -0.68 4.52
C ALA A 122 6.68 -1.50 4.77
N TRP A 123 7.57 -1.56 3.77
CA TRP A 123 8.85 -2.24 3.91
C TRP A 123 9.70 -1.63 5.03
N ALA A 124 9.86 -0.30 5.05
CA ALA A 124 10.62 0.40 6.07
C ALA A 124 10.06 0.16 7.48
N SER A 125 8.74 0.13 7.62
CA SER A 125 8.08 -0.15 8.90
C SER A 125 8.33 -1.59 9.38
N CYS A 126 8.30 -2.58 8.47
CA CYS A 126 8.62 -3.97 8.80
C CYS A 126 10.07 -4.11 9.28
N ILE A 127 11.06 -3.61 8.54
CA ILE A 127 12.48 -3.73 8.91
C ILE A 127 12.84 -2.92 10.15
N ALA A 128 12.14 -1.83 10.43
CA ALA A 128 12.33 -1.07 11.67
C ALA A 128 11.83 -1.84 12.90
N LYS A 129 10.80 -2.67 12.72
CA LYS A 129 10.20 -3.45 13.81
C LYS A 129 10.87 -4.80 14.02
N LYS A 130 11.40 -5.41 12.95
CA LYS A 130 12.08 -6.69 12.97
C LYS A 130 13.26 -6.69 12.00
N GLU A 131 14.44 -7.01 12.50
CA GLU A 131 15.67 -7.07 11.68
C GLU A 131 15.50 -8.10 10.56
N PRO A 132 15.80 -7.74 9.30
CA PRO A 132 15.69 -8.67 8.19
C PRO A 132 16.75 -9.77 8.29
N GLN A 133 16.41 -10.97 7.83
CA GLN A 133 17.28 -12.13 7.83
C GLN A 133 18.00 -12.27 6.47
N SER A 134 19.18 -12.89 6.46
CA SER A 134 19.80 -13.35 5.22
C SER A 134 18.90 -14.36 4.53
N PHE A 135 18.76 -14.25 3.21
CA PHE A 135 17.94 -15.20 2.46
C PHE A 135 18.59 -16.59 2.44
N GLU A 136 17.93 -17.54 3.11
CA GLU A 136 18.18 -18.98 3.01
C GLU A 136 16.87 -19.68 2.63
N PHE A 137 16.91 -20.54 1.61
CA PHE A 137 15.70 -21.13 1.04
C PHE A 137 14.87 -21.95 2.06
N ASP A 138 15.52 -22.72 2.92
CA ASP A 138 14.84 -23.54 3.94
C ASP A 138 14.17 -22.66 5.01
N MET A 139 14.83 -21.58 5.42
CA MET A 139 14.26 -20.60 6.34
C MET A 139 13.07 -19.86 5.73
N PHE A 140 13.20 -19.48 4.45
CA PHE A 140 12.13 -18.85 3.69
C PHE A 140 10.89 -19.78 3.57
N ILE A 141 11.06 -21.06 3.18
CA ILE A 141 9.96 -22.03 3.09
C ILE A 141 9.29 -22.25 4.46
N SER A 142 10.09 -22.31 5.53
CA SER A 142 9.57 -22.43 6.89
C SER A 142 8.74 -21.20 7.29
N ALA A 143 9.16 -20.00 6.92
CA ALA A 143 8.40 -18.77 7.14
C ALA A 143 7.09 -18.75 6.35
N VAL A 144 7.11 -19.17 5.07
CA VAL A 144 5.91 -19.28 4.22
C VAL A 144 4.89 -20.23 4.85
N ALA A 145 5.34 -21.41 5.28
CA ALA A 145 4.48 -22.42 5.90
C ALA A 145 3.86 -21.92 7.21
N ARG A 146 4.63 -21.20 8.01
CA ARG A 146 4.20 -20.71 9.33
C ARG A 146 3.27 -19.49 9.22
N ILE A 147 3.60 -18.53 8.36
CA ILE A 147 2.96 -17.22 8.36
C ILE A 147 1.84 -17.12 7.32
N ALA A 148 2.06 -17.60 6.11
CA ALA A 148 1.22 -17.27 4.96
C ALA A 148 0.37 -18.42 4.43
N MET A 149 0.78 -19.67 4.60
CA MET A 149 0.19 -20.82 3.92
C MET A 149 -1.30 -21.07 4.23
N SER A 150 -1.76 -20.77 5.44
CA SER A 150 -3.14 -21.02 5.88
C SER A 150 -3.99 -19.75 6.01
N LYS A 151 -3.51 -18.63 5.52
CA LYS A 151 -4.14 -17.31 5.68
C LYS A 151 -4.67 -16.79 4.35
N GLU A 152 -5.86 -16.20 4.38
CA GLU A 152 -6.46 -15.56 3.19
C GLU A 152 -5.64 -14.36 2.71
N SER A 153 -5.08 -13.58 3.65
CA SER A 153 -4.19 -12.43 3.44
C SER A 153 -2.72 -12.82 3.34
N GLY A 154 -2.40 -14.12 3.37
CA GLY A 154 -1.04 -14.63 3.25
C GLY A 154 -0.44 -14.36 1.88
N VAL A 155 0.73 -13.71 1.84
CA VAL A 155 1.38 -13.29 0.61
C VAL A 155 2.91 -13.34 0.73
N ILE A 156 3.55 -13.57 -0.42
CA ILE A 156 4.99 -13.39 -0.59
C ILE A 156 5.18 -12.18 -1.50
N VAL A 157 5.78 -11.13 -0.99
CA VAL A 157 6.13 -9.94 -1.78
C VAL A 157 7.64 -9.95 -2.03
N CYS A 158 8.04 -9.90 -3.29
CA CYS A 158 9.43 -10.12 -3.67
C CYS A 158 9.92 -9.02 -4.61
N ASN A 159 11.14 -8.52 -4.34
CA ASN A 159 11.85 -7.70 -5.32
C ASN A 159 12.02 -8.49 -6.63
N PRO A 160 11.76 -7.90 -7.80
CA PRO A 160 11.91 -8.56 -9.10
C PRO A 160 13.27 -9.24 -9.30
N ASP A 161 14.36 -8.67 -8.78
CA ASP A 161 15.71 -9.24 -8.91
C ASP A 161 15.88 -10.54 -8.11
N MET A 162 15.07 -10.75 -7.08
CA MET A 162 15.08 -11.94 -6.23
C MET A 162 14.05 -13.02 -6.65
N ILE A 163 13.19 -12.72 -7.61
CA ILE A 163 12.13 -13.63 -8.04
C ILE A 163 12.67 -15.00 -8.48
N SER A 164 13.80 -15.02 -9.21
CA SER A 164 14.41 -16.27 -9.69
C SER A 164 14.89 -17.19 -8.55
N LYS A 165 15.20 -16.61 -7.38
CA LYS A 165 15.61 -17.36 -6.18
C LYS A 165 14.41 -17.95 -5.46
N VAL A 166 13.29 -17.26 -5.51
CA VAL A 166 12.03 -17.62 -4.86
C VAL A 166 11.24 -18.64 -5.70
N LEU A 167 11.13 -18.39 -7.01
CA LEU A 167 10.41 -19.26 -7.93
C LEU A 167 11.37 -20.29 -8.53
N GLN A 168 11.45 -21.46 -7.91
CA GLN A 168 12.14 -22.62 -8.50
C GLN A 168 11.31 -23.31 -9.61
N SER A 169 10.09 -22.86 -9.85
CA SER A 169 9.19 -23.37 -10.89
C SER A 169 8.45 -22.21 -11.56
N GLU A 170 7.92 -22.43 -12.78
CA GLU A 170 7.14 -21.43 -13.54
C GLU A 170 5.82 -21.00 -12.88
N LYS A 171 5.51 -21.50 -11.68
CA LYS A 171 4.28 -21.16 -10.96
C LYS A 171 4.51 -19.91 -10.11
N ALA A 172 3.60 -18.94 -10.24
CA ALA A 172 3.57 -17.71 -9.42
C ALA A 172 3.06 -17.95 -7.98
N GLU A 173 3.22 -19.19 -7.46
CA GLU A 173 2.77 -19.62 -6.14
C GLU A 173 3.78 -20.56 -5.50
N ILE A 174 3.98 -20.41 -4.20
CA ILE A 174 4.81 -21.29 -3.38
C ILE A 174 3.94 -21.82 -2.25
N LEU A 175 3.84 -23.12 -2.12
CA LEU A 175 2.96 -23.79 -1.13
C LEU A 175 1.49 -23.29 -1.19
N GLY A 176 1.01 -22.88 -2.37
CA GLY A 176 -0.32 -22.29 -2.54
C GLY A 176 -0.40 -20.80 -2.18
N VAL A 177 0.70 -20.18 -1.74
CA VAL A 177 0.76 -18.75 -1.42
C VAL A 177 1.18 -17.96 -2.66
N LYS A 178 0.46 -16.87 -2.93
CA LYS A 178 0.70 -16.00 -4.08
C LYS A 178 2.00 -15.21 -3.93
N VAL A 179 2.81 -15.20 -5.00
CA VAL A 179 4.01 -14.36 -5.09
C VAL A 179 3.70 -13.09 -5.88
N LEU A 180 3.96 -11.96 -5.26
CA LEU A 180 3.77 -10.62 -5.83
C LEU A 180 5.12 -9.96 -6.09
N ALA A 181 5.36 -9.52 -7.33
CA ALA A 181 6.54 -8.74 -7.68
C ALA A 181 6.33 -7.27 -7.27
N CYS A 182 7.22 -6.74 -6.45
CA CYS A 182 7.18 -5.34 -6.02
C CYS A 182 8.59 -4.75 -6.01
N ALA A 183 8.87 -3.82 -6.92
CA ALA A 183 10.18 -3.17 -7.04
C ALA A 183 10.48 -2.17 -5.89
N ASP A 184 9.48 -1.83 -5.11
CA ASP A 184 9.60 -0.90 -3.97
C ASP A 184 10.02 -1.59 -2.66
N VAL A 185 10.11 -2.94 -2.67
CA VAL A 185 10.61 -3.77 -1.58
C VAL A 185 12.05 -4.14 -1.88
N GLU A 186 12.97 -3.99 -0.93
CA GLU A 186 14.40 -4.24 -1.15
C GLU A 186 14.82 -5.71 -0.89
N GLY A 187 13.84 -6.60 -0.72
CA GLY A 187 14.07 -8.01 -0.42
C GLY A 187 12.84 -8.86 -0.68
N ILE A 188 12.58 -9.78 0.23
CA ILE A 188 11.40 -10.64 0.25
C ILE A 188 10.67 -10.40 1.56
N LEU A 189 9.37 -10.15 1.48
CA LEU A 189 8.45 -10.07 2.61
C LEU A 189 7.50 -11.26 2.54
N VAL A 190 7.51 -12.12 3.53
CA VAL A 190 6.50 -13.14 3.77
C VAL A 190 5.59 -12.63 4.86
N ALA A 191 4.32 -12.45 4.59
CA ALA A 191 3.42 -11.84 5.56
C ALA A 191 1.98 -12.33 5.43
N ASP A 192 1.28 -12.32 6.56
CA ASP A 192 -0.17 -12.22 6.66
C ASP A 192 -0.50 -10.72 6.77
N LEU A 193 -0.73 -10.06 5.63
CA LEU A 193 -0.71 -8.59 5.55
C LEU A 193 -1.76 -7.91 6.40
N ASP A 194 -2.91 -8.52 6.59
CA ASP A 194 -4.00 -7.99 7.42
C ASP A 194 -3.60 -7.93 8.91
N SER A 195 -2.83 -8.93 9.37
CA SER A 195 -2.30 -8.96 10.75
C SER A 195 -0.96 -8.22 10.88
N ALA A 196 -0.16 -8.20 9.81
CA ALA A 196 1.20 -7.67 9.82
C ALA A 196 1.27 -6.15 9.73
N LEU A 197 0.36 -5.52 8.97
CA LEU A 197 0.41 -4.11 8.61
C LEU A 197 -0.94 -3.42 8.85
N ALA A 198 -0.90 -2.15 9.23
CA ALA A 198 -2.04 -1.24 9.16
C ALA A 198 -1.75 -0.09 8.21
N TYR A 199 -2.71 0.20 7.36
CA TYR A 199 -2.76 1.40 6.53
C TYR A 199 -3.65 2.43 7.20
N VAL A 200 -3.04 3.43 7.84
CA VAL A 200 -3.74 4.51 8.54
C VAL A 200 -3.79 5.72 7.63
N HIS A 201 -4.97 6.23 7.32
CA HIS A 201 -5.11 7.30 6.35
C HIS A 201 -6.30 8.23 6.63
N LYS A 202 -6.24 9.44 6.09
CA LYS A 202 -7.42 10.29 5.93
C LYS A 202 -8.14 9.91 4.64
N ASP A 203 -9.48 9.90 4.67
CA ASP A 203 -10.30 9.59 3.50
C ASP A 203 -10.18 10.62 2.37
N ASP A 204 -9.59 11.79 2.65
CA ASP A 204 -9.48 12.88 1.71
C ASP A 204 -8.17 12.87 0.92
N PHE A 205 -8.32 12.96 -0.41
CA PHE A 205 -7.26 13.32 -1.33
C PHE A 205 -7.44 14.78 -1.74
N GLU A 206 -6.40 15.58 -1.59
CA GLU A 206 -6.40 16.94 -2.09
C GLU A 206 -5.71 16.98 -3.47
N ILE A 207 -6.42 17.51 -4.48
CA ILE A 207 -5.89 17.63 -5.82
C ILE A 207 -5.62 19.10 -6.09
N GLY A 208 -4.34 19.42 -6.22
CA GLY A 208 -3.86 20.74 -6.55
C GLY A 208 -3.47 20.88 -8.02
N TYR A 209 -3.48 22.12 -8.50
CA TYR A 209 -3.03 22.43 -9.84
C TYR A 209 -2.27 23.75 -9.88
N ASN A 210 -1.01 23.69 -10.30
CA ASN A 210 -0.16 24.87 -10.43
C ASN A 210 0.18 25.16 -11.90
N LYS A 211 -0.40 26.24 -12.43
CA LYS A 211 -0.24 26.69 -13.81
C LYS A 211 1.11 27.34 -14.09
N SER A 212 1.77 27.84 -13.03
CA SER A 212 2.95 28.70 -13.15
C SER A 212 4.26 27.94 -12.91
N ALA A 213 4.21 26.64 -12.60
CA ALA A 213 5.37 25.88 -12.13
C ALA A 213 6.57 25.91 -13.08
N LYS A 214 6.31 25.92 -14.40
CA LYS A 214 7.35 26.07 -15.45
C LYS A 214 6.80 26.89 -16.63
N PHE A 215 6.44 28.12 -16.36
CA PHE A 215 5.83 29.02 -17.34
C PHE A 215 6.61 29.10 -18.67
N ASN A 216 7.95 29.16 -18.60
CA ASN A 216 8.82 29.24 -19.78
C ASN A 216 8.80 27.96 -20.65
N LYS A 217 8.27 26.84 -20.15
CA LYS A 217 8.22 25.55 -20.86
C LYS A 217 6.79 25.12 -21.20
N ASN A 218 5.79 25.96 -20.96
CA ASN A 218 4.37 25.63 -21.13
C ASN A 218 3.98 24.30 -20.42
N ILE A 219 4.49 24.11 -19.20
CA ILE A 219 4.24 22.94 -18.37
C ILE A 219 3.44 23.38 -17.16
N ALA A 220 2.31 22.75 -16.96
CA ALA A 220 1.54 22.83 -15.73
C ALA A 220 1.91 21.66 -14.79
N LEU A 221 1.64 21.79 -13.52
CA LEU A 221 1.88 20.76 -12.53
C LEU A 221 0.56 20.39 -11.85
N ALA A 222 0.14 19.14 -12.02
CA ALA A 222 -0.90 18.55 -11.19
C ALA A 222 -0.27 17.93 -9.94
N THR A 223 -0.92 18.08 -8.80
CA THR A 223 -0.47 17.57 -7.51
C THR A 223 -1.58 16.74 -6.89
N LEU A 224 -1.22 15.62 -6.29
CA LEU A 224 -2.06 14.85 -5.39
C LEU A 224 -1.42 14.89 -4.01
N LEU A 225 -2.20 15.23 -3.00
CA LEU A 225 -1.81 15.22 -1.61
C LEU A 225 -2.67 14.23 -0.86
N HIS A 226 -2.05 13.37 -0.09
CA HIS A 226 -2.69 12.37 0.73
C HIS A 226 -1.97 12.22 2.07
N ASN A 227 -2.71 12.17 3.16
CA ASN A 227 -2.16 11.99 4.49
C ASN A 227 -2.31 10.53 4.90
N ALA A 228 -1.20 9.82 5.03
CA ALA A 228 -1.19 8.41 5.35
C ALA A 228 0.08 7.95 6.08
N ASP A 229 -0.06 6.83 6.77
CA ASP A 229 1.03 6.09 7.37
C ASP A 229 0.82 4.59 7.14
N VAL A 230 1.92 3.81 7.12
CA VAL A 230 1.86 2.34 7.07
C VAL A 230 2.70 1.80 8.21
N ILE A 231 2.08 1.05 9.09
CA ILE A 231 2.65 0.63 10.37
C ILE A 231 2.68 -0.88 10.44
N ALA A 232 3.83 -1.44 10.82
CA ALA A 232 3.94 -2.85 11.16
C ALA A 232 3.29 -3.09 12.54
N LEU A 233 2.40 -4.07 12.61
CA LEU A 233 1.63 -4.42 13.80
C LEU A 233 2.29 -5.58 14.55
N ASP A 234 2.00 -6.79 14.14
CA ASP A 234 2.45 -8.01 14.81
C ASP A 234 3.71 -8.58 14.16
N VAL A 235 4.79 -8.68 14.94
CA VAL A 235 6.11 -9.18 14.49
C VAL A 235 6.11 -10.67 14.14
N ASP A 236 5.14 -11.43 14.60
CA ASP A 236 5.02 -12.86 14.33
C ASP A 236 4.25 -13.12 13.03
N SER A 237 3.57 -12.11 12.52
CA SER A 237 2.79 -12.17 11.27
C SER A 237 3.59 -11.82 10.02
N PHE A 238 4.90 -11.55 10.13
CA PHE A 238 5.76 -11.33 8.98
C PHE A 238 7.22 -11.74 9.20
N GLU A 239 7.92 -12.00 8.09
CA GLU A 239 9.39 -12.16 8.01
C GLU A 239 9.94 -11.40 6.80
N CYS A 240 11.08 -10.74 7.00
CA CYS A 240 11.79 -10.03 5.95
C CYS A 240 13.11 -10.75 5.66
N PHE A 241 13.41 -10.95 4.36
CA PHE A 241 14.65 -11.53 3.89
C PHE A 241 15.36 -10.57 2.93
N VAL A 242 16.66 -10.44 3.08
CA VAL A 242 17.52 -9.62 2.22
C VAL A 242 18.67 -10.44 1.66
N GLU A 243 19.22 -10.01 0.55
CA GLU A 243 20.45 -10.57 0.00
C GLU A 243 21.65 -9.98 0.76
N VAL A 244 22.56 -10.80 1.26
CA VAL A 244 23.82 -10.40 1.89
C VAL A 244 24.95 -10.45 0.89
#